data_4a4a655efb108ef184f2c617a8c85dba
#
_entry.id   4a4a655efb108ef184f2c617a8c85dba
#
_cell.length_a   1.000
_cell.length_b   1.000
_cell.length_c   1.000
_cell.angle_alpha   90.00
_cell.angle_beta   90.00
_cell.angle_gamma   90.00
#
_symmetry.space_group_name_H-M   'P 1'
#
loop_
_entity.id
_entity.type
_entity.pdbx_description
1 polymer ?
#
loop_
_entity_poly.entity_id
_entity_poly.type
_entity_poly.pdbx_seq_one_letter_code
_entity_poly.pdbx_strand_id
1 'polypeptide(L)'
;LIGSPPGESNDLDSGGEMTEFVKKHPYSVLLFDECEKGFPGIWDTLLSVLDEGEVADARGEVVNFRNTIIILTSNIASQTILRNGDPETGEIPKNIMEQIISQLKNHDPERGGKGFRPEFVNRLSSIVTFYKLQRNQLEKIANLKLRSLTKRLKESRNISLVFSKKVHEVFREREEPQLDVAWLLTSSWYLSNQNLDLGGRPVERNIVSEIENKLTDLLLEEAVPDGSFIYVEAGYGSGLKYYKDREGNTRPVSPEILMRKISESDYRILEKDDPVAHLFDKN
;
A
#
# COMPACT_ATOMS: atom_id res chain seq x y z
N LEU A 1 -21.51 15.58 -4.44
CA LEU A 1 -21.35 14.92 -5.74
C LEU A 1 -22.06 15.66 -6.87
N ILE A 2 -23.36 15.88 -6.74
CA ILE A 2 -24.22 16.54 -7.75
C ILE A 2 -24.47 18.02 -7.47
N GLY A 3 -23.91 18.59 -6.38
CA GLY A 3 -24.11 19.93 -5.89
C GLY A 3 -25.15 20.02 -4.76
N SER A 4 -25.32 21.22 -4.22
CA SER A 4 -26.34 21.53 -3.20
C SER A 4 -27.62 22.04 -3.90
N PRO A 5 -28.82 21.70 -3.38
CA PRO A 5 -30.06 22.26 -3.90
C PRO A 5 -30.09 23.79 -3.79
N PRO A 6 -30.80 24.47 -4.69
CA PRO A 6 -30.92 25.94 -4.65
C PRO A 6 -31.42 26.42 -3.28
N GLY A 7 -30.64 27.27 -2.63
CA GLY A 7 -31.01 27.92 -1.34
C GLY A 7 -30.30 27.36 -0.11
N GLU A 8 -29.47 26.29 -0.20
CA GLU A 8 -28.80 25.69 0.98
C GLU A 8 -27.34 26.09 1.19
N SER A 9 -26.69 26.73 0.23
CA SER A 9 -25.30 27.21 0.38
C SER A 9 -25.04 28.54 -0.31
N ASN A 10 -24.02 29.27 0.16
CA ASN A 10 -23.57 30.53 -0.44
C ASN A 10 -22.85 30.36 -1.80
N ASP A 11 -22.59 29.11 -2.23
CA ASP A 11 -21.98 28.77 -3.52
C ASP A 11 -23.05 28.29 -4.52
N LEU A 12 -24.00 29.16 -4.84
CA LEU A 12 -25.17 28.89 -5.68
C LEU A 12 -24.84 28.57 -7.17
N ASP A 13 -23.59 28.65 -7.57
CA ASP A 13 -23.19 28.51 -8.99
C ASP A 13 -22.44 27.22 -9.33
N SER A 14 -22.10 26.36 -8.38
CA SER A 14 -21.38 25.13 -8.68
C SER A 14 -22.33 23.94 -8.78
N GLY A 15 -22.42 23.33 -9.95
CA GLY A 15 -22.80 21.92 -10.07
C GLY A 15 -21.89 21.08 -9.17
N GLY A 16 -22.28 19.88 -8.81
CA GLY A 16 -21.46 19.04 -7.91
C GLY A 16 -20.09 18.72 -8.52
N GLU A 17 -19.10 18.52 -7.66
CA GLU A 17 -17.73 18.25 -8.10
C GLU A 17 -17.64 17.08 -9.10
N MET A 18 -18.38 15.99 -8.87
CA MET A 18 -18.41 14.84 -9.76
C MET A 18 -19.04 15.19 -11.12
N THR A 19 -20.18 15.86 -11.11
CA THR A 19 -20.90 16.23 -12.33
C THR A 19 -20.13 17.24 -13.17
N GLU A 20 -19.52 18.24 -12.55
CA GLU A 20 -18.67 19.23 -13.22
C GLU A 20 -17.39 18.58 -13.79
N PHE A 21 -16.81 17.62 -13.07
CA PHE A 21 -15.66 16.89 -13.58
C PHE A 21 -16.01 16.08 -14.84
N VAL A 22 -17.11 15.31 -14.80
CA VAL A 22 -17.53 14.48 -15.93
C VAL A 22 -17.96 15.31 -17.13
N LYS A 23 -18.60 16.48 -16.94
CA LYS A 23 -18.87 17.42 -18.03
C LYS A 23 -17.60 17.82 -18.79
N LYS A 24 -16.51 18.06 -18.05
CA LYS A 24 -15.21 18.45 -18.64
C LYS A 24 -14.44 17.25 -19.18
N HIS A 25 -14.62 16.07 -18.58
CA HIS A 25 -13.90 14.85 -18.87
C HIS A 25 -14.84 13.66 -19.07
N PRO A 26 -15.59 13.59 -20.16
CA PRO A 26 -16.62 12.56 -20.35
C PRO A 26 -16.06 11.14 -20.48
N TYR A 27 -14.80 11.00 -20.85
CA TYR A 27 -14.07 9.72 -20.84
C TYR A 27 -13.13 9.69 -19.64
N SER A 28 -13.61 9.22 -18.50
CA SER A 28 -12.84 9.24 -17.27
C SER A 28 -13.07 8.00 -16.41
N VAL A 29 -12.17 7.79 -15.45
CA VAL A 29 -12.31 6.78 -14.39
C VAL A 29 -12.64 7.50 -13.10
N LEU A 30 -13.77 7.14 -12.50
CA LEU A 30 -14.22 7.65 -11.21
C LEU A 30 -13.95 6.61 -10.14
N LEU A 31 -13.08 6.93 -9.18
CA LEU A 31 -12.75 6.06 -8.06
C LEU A 31 -13.43 6.57 -6.78
N PHE A 32 -14.26 5.73 -6.19
CA PHE A 32 -14.86 5.94 -4.88
C PHE A 32 -14.19 5.01 -3.88
N ASP A 33 -13.28 5.57 -3.08
CA ASP A 33 -12.51 4.79 -2.12
C ASP A 33 -13.26 4.69 -0.78
N GLU A 34 -13.22 3.50 -0.15
CA GLU A 34 -13.89 3.18 1.11
C GLU A 34 -15.39 3.53 1.11
N CYS A 35 -16.06 3.13 0.05
CA CYS A 35 -17.43 3.54 -0.23
C CYS A 35 -18.45 3.18 0.88
N GLU A 36 -18.19 2.17 1.72
CA GLU A 36 -19.03 1.83 2.88
C GLU A 36 -19.06 2.92 3.98
N LYS A 37 -18.13 3.88 3.89
CA LYS A 37 -18.09 5.03 4.84
C LYS A 37 -18.87 6.24 4.33
N GLY A 38 -19.31 6.19 3.08
CA GLY A 38 -20.06 7.27 2.46
C GLY A 38 -21.46 7.45 3.05
N PHE A 39 -21.98 8.68 2.93
CA PHE A 39 -23.38 8.96 3.32
C PHE A 39 -24.36 8.16 2.44
N PRO A 40 -25.38 7.51 3.01
CA PRO A 40 -26.31 6.63 2.26
C PRO A 40 -26.94 7.25 1.01
N GLY A 41 -27.28 8.54 1.03
CA GLY A 41 -27.86 9.24 -0.12
C GLY A 41 -26.97 9.31 -1.36
N ILE A 42 -25.65 9.09 -1.21
CA ILE A 42 -24.72 9.00 -2.35
C ILE A 42 -25.06 7.80 -3.23
N TRP A 43 -25.45 6.70 -2.62
CA TRP A 43 -25.74 5.45 -3.33
C TRP A 43 -27.01 5.55 -4.17
N ASP A 44 -27.99 6.35 -3.76
CA ASP A 44 -29.20 6.60 -4.55
C ASP A 44 -28.86 7.39 -5.82
N THR A 45 -27.97 8.38 -5.71
CA THR A 45 -27.46 9.13 -6.88
C THR A 45 -26.67 8.23 -7.82
N LEU A 46 -25.75 7.39 -7.27
CA LEU A 46 -24.98 6.47 -8.09
C LEU A 46 -25.84 5.36 -8.69
N LEU A 47 -26.93 4.94 -8.03
CA LEU A 47 -27.87 4.00 -8.61
C LEU A 47 -28.48 4.54 -9.91
N SER A 48 -28.91 5.82 -9.91
CA SER A 48 -29.41 6.48 -11.13
C SER A 48 -28.34 6.52 -12.23
N VAL A 49 -27.10 6.83 -11.87
CA VAL A 49 -25.97 6.80 -12.83
C VAL A 49 -25.74 5.41 -13.41
N LEU A 50 -25.82 4.35 -12.57
CA LEU A 50 -25.61 2.96 -13.02
C LEU A 50 -26.78 2.44 -13.86
N ASP A 51 -28.00 2.91 -13.62
CA ASP A 51 -29.22 2.47 -14.33
C ASP A 51 -29.41 3.20 -15.65
N GLU A 52 -29.35 4.52 -15.62
CA GLU A 52 -29.70 5.38 -16.74
C GLU A 52 -28.46 5.84 -17.54
N GLY A 53 -27.29 5.78 -16.92
CA GLY A 53 -26.05 6.30 -17.49
C GLY A 53 -25.97 7.82 -17.48
N GLU A 54 -26.87 8.47 -16.74
CA GLU A 54 -26.95 9.94 -16.65
C GLU A 54 -27.57 10.37 -15.31
N VAL A 55 -27.32 11.59 -14.88
CA VAL A 55 -27.90 12.19 -13.68
C VAL A 55 -28.03 13.69 -13.82
N ALA A 56 -29.09 14.27 -13.30
CA ALA A 56 -29.25 15.72 -13.23
C ALA A 56 -28.38 16.29 -12.09
N ASP A 57 -27.63 17.36 -12.36
CA ASP A 57 -26.95 18.12 -11.32
C ASP A 57 -27.93 19.00 -10.53
N ALA A 58 -27.41 19.73 -9.53
CA ALA A 58 -28.21 20.62 -8.71
C ALA A 58 -28.87 21.77 -9.47
N ARG A 59 -28.41 22.07 -10.68
CA ARG A 59 -28.99 23.08 -11.59
C ARG A 59 -30.03 22.50 -12.53
N GLY A 60 -30.24 21.17 -12.47
CA GLY A 60 -31.17 20.46 -13.38
C GLY A 60 -30.53 20.10 -14.72
N GLU A 61 -29.22 20.32 -14.92
CA GLU A 61 -28.54 19.93 -16.14
C GLU A 61 -28.23 18.43 -16.11
N VAL A 62 -28.59 17.73 -17.18
CA VAL A 62 -28.34 16.30 -17.32
C VAL A 62 -26.88 16.04 -17.73
N VAL A 63 -26.17 15.25 -16.94
CA VAL A 63 -24.78 14.86 -17.16
C VAL A 63 -24.69 13.42 -17.57
N ASN A 64 -23.99 13.14 -18.66
CA ASN A 64 -23.85 11.80 -19.23
C ASN A 64 -22.62 11.09 -18.70
N PHE A 65 -22.82 9.90 -18.08
CA PHE A 65 -21.79 9.03 -17.49
C PHE A 65 -21.51 7.76 -18.32
N ARG A 66 -22.17 7.57 -19.48
CA ARG A 66 -22.07 6.32 -20.26
C ARG A 66 -20.67 5.98 -20.75
N ASN A 67 -19.80 6.98 -20.82
CA ASN A 67 -18.40 6.80 -21.21
C ASN A 67 -17.44 6.82 -20.01
N THR A 68 -17.93 6.73 -18.78
CA THR A 68 -17.11 6.65 -17.57
C THR A 68 -16.96 5.22 -17.08
N ILE A 69 -15.84 4.93 -16.43
CA ILE A 69 -15.62 3.71 -15.66
C ILE A 69 -15.74 4.07 -14.19
N ILE A 70 -16.65 3.42 -13.49
CA ILE A 70 -16.87 3.64 -12.07
C ILE A 70 -16.26 2.47 -11.29
N ILE A 71 -15.32 2.80 -10.39
CA ILE A 71 -14.63 1.84 -9.53
C ILE A 71 -14.98 2.19 -8.08
N LEU A 72 -15.45 1.19 -7.34
CA LEU A 72 -15.79 1.32 -5.92
C LEU A 72 -14.89 0.40 -5.12
N THR A 73 -14.21 0.91 -4.10
CA THR A 73 -13.48 0.07 -3.15
C THR A 73 -14.24 -0.06 -1.84
N SER A 74 -14.13 -1.19 -1.18
CA SER A 74 -14.77 -1.43 0.11
C SER A 74 -14.01 -2.44 0.95
N ASN A 75 -14.08 -2.29 2.28
CA ASN A 75 -13.57 -3.24 3.26
C ASN A 75 -14.67 -4.18 3.79
N ILE A 76 -15.89 -4.13 3.23
CA ILE A 76 -16.94 -5.07 3.59
C ILE A 76 -16.50 -6.49 3.23
N ALA A 77 -16.81 -7.45 4.09
CA ALA A 77 -16.42 -8.86 3.97
C ALA A 77 -14.88 -9.13 4.03
N SER A 78 -14.04 -8.16 4.37
CA SER A 78 -12.59 -8.36 4.48
C SER A 78 -12.22 -9.54 5.38
N GLN A 79 -12.87 -9.69 6.54
CA GLN A 79 -12.64 -10.81 7.46
C GLN A 79 -13.00 -12.18 6.86
N THR A 80 -14.06 -12.24 6.04
CA THR A 80 -14.47 -13.45 5.33
C THR A 80 -13.42 -13.81 4.27
N ILE A 81 -12.94 -12.83 3.54
CA ILE A 81 -11.87 -13.00 2.54
C ILE A 81 -10.58 -13.50 3.22
N LEU A 82 -10.17 -12.88 4.32
CA LEU A 82 -8.93 -13.22 5.03
C LEU A 82 -8.93 -14.64 5.60
N ARG A 83 -10.10 -15.11 6.06
CA ARG A 83 -10.23 -16.46 6.68
C ARG A 83 -10.36 -17.58 5.68
N ASN A 84 -10.89 -17.32 4.50
CA ASN A 84 -11.29 -18.35 3.54
C ASN A 84 -10.55 -18.28 2.20
N GLY A 85 -9.70 -17.29 1.98
CA GLY A 85 -8.84 -17.25 0.80
C GLY A 85 -7.78 -18.33 0.87
N ASP A 86 -7.51 -18.98 -0.25
CA ASP A 86 -6.43 -19.96 -0.34
C ASP A 86 -5.08 -19.26 -0.04
N PRO A 87 -4.30 -19.76 0.93
CA PRO A 87 -3.04 -19.13 1.32
C PRO A 87 -1.95 -19.19 0.23
N GLU A 88 -2.05 -20.10 -0.75
CA GLU A 88 -1.07 -20.25 -1.82
C GLU A 88 -1.48 -19.51 -3.10
N THR A 89 -2.71 -19.70 -3.55
CA THR A 89 -3.23 -19.13 -4.78
C THR A 89 -3.95 -17.81 -4.58
N GLY A 90 -4.47 -17.57 -3.37
CA GLY A 90 -5.34 -16.46 -3.07
C GLY A 90 -6.75 -16.63 -3.61
N GLU A 91 -7.12 -17.76 -4.19
CA GLU A 91 -8.45 -17.99 -4.75
C GLU A 91 -9.52 -18.11 -3.66
N ILE A 92 -10.72 -17.63 -3.95
CA ILE A 92 -11.88 -17.75 -3.07
C ILE A 92 -12.83 -18.81 -3.63
N PRO A 93 -13.21 -19.81 -2.83
CA PRO A 93 -14.23 -20.78 -3.20
C PRO A 93 -15.57 -20.11 -3.54
N LYS A 94 -16.31 -20.66 -4.51
CA LYS A 94 -17.59 -20.09 -4.98
C LYS A 94 -18.62 -19.87 -3.84
N ASN A 95 -18.73 -20.82 -2.92
CA ASN A 95 -19.63 -20.72 -1.76
C ASN A 95 -19.26 -19.54 -0.84
N ILE A 96 -17.99 -19.18 -0.75
CA ILE A 96 -17.52 -18.02 0.01
C ILE A 96 -17.82 -16.73 -0.75
N MET A 97 -17.72 -16.74 -2.08
CA MET A 97 -18.11 -15.58 -2.90
C MET A 97 -19.60 -15.23 -2.69
N GLU A 98 -20.48 -16.21 -2.57
CA GLU A 98 -21.90 -16.00 -2.25
C GLU A 98 -22.07 -15.35 -0.86
N GLN A 99 -21.29 -15.77 0.13
CA GLN A 99 -21.28 -15.13 1.45
C GLN A 99 -20.79 -13.68 1.41
N ILE A 100 -19.75 -13.39 0.62
CA ILE A 100 -19.24 -12.04 0.42
C ILE A 100 -20.33 -11.16 -0.22
N ILE A 101 -20.98 -11.63 -1.27
CA ILE A 101 -22.09 -10.90 -1.93
C ILE A 101 -23.25 -10.68 -0.94
N SER A 102 -23.58 -11.67 -0.11
CA SER A 102 -24.60 -11.53 0.93
C SER A 102 -24.23 -10.46 1.95
N GLN A 103 -22.96 -10.40 2.38
CA GLN A 103 -22.47 -9.37 3.29
C GLN A 103 -22.50 -7.97 2.66
N LEU A 104 -22.16 -7.85 1.37
CA LEU A 104 -22.29 -6.59 0.63
C LEU A 104 -23.74 -6.08 0.58
N LYS A 105 -24.72 -6.99 0.45
CA LYS A 105 -26.15 -6.68 0.40
C LYS A 105 -26.79 -6.47 1.79
N ASN A 106 -26.07 -6.76 2.86
CA ASN A 106 -26.61 -6.68 4.21
C ASN A 106 -26.56 -5.25 4.73
N HIS A 107 -27.43 -4.41 4.17
CA HIS A 107 -27.61 -3.02 4.56
C HIS A 107 -28.76 -2.92 5.58
N ASP A 108 -28.41 -2.81 6.85
CA ASP A 108 -29.36 -2.52 7.92
C ASP A 108 -28.90 -1.28 8.69
N PRO A 109 -29.37 -0.07 8.30
CA PRO A 109 -28.96 1.18 8.95
C PRO A 109 -29.34 1.24 10.42
N GLU A 110 -30.44 0.60 10.83
CA GLU A 110 -30.93 0.59 12.21
C GLU A 110 -30.07 -0.29 13.12
N ARG A 111 -29.46 -1.33 12.56
CA ARG A 111 -28.54 -2.24 13.27
C ARG A 111 -27.06 -1.91 13.06
N GLY A 112 -26.76 -0.78 12.43
CA GLY A 112 -25.38 -0.38 12.12
C GLY A 112 -24.74 -1.21 11.01
N GLY A 113 -25.53 -1.87 10.17
CA GLY A 113 -25.08 -2.60 8.99
C GLY A 113 -24.43 -1.66 7.97
N LYS A 114 -23.23 -2.01 7.52
CA LYS A 114 -22.41 -1.20 6.59
C LYS A 114 -22.57 -1.61 5.12
N GLY A 115 -23.53 -2.49 4.81
CA GLY A 115 -23.75 -3.00 3.46
C GLY A 115 -24.43 -1.99 2.53
N PHE A 116 -24.55 -2.37 1.28
CA PHE A 116 -25.25 -1.60 0.26
C PHE A 116 -26.65 -2.19 0.01
N ARG A 117 -27.56 -1.38 -0.51
CA ARG A 117 -28.87 -1.88 -0.92
C ARG A 117 -28.69 -3.00 -1.97
N PRO A 118 -29.50 -4.08 -1.92
CA PRO A 118 -29.42 -5.16 -2.88
C PRO A 118 -29.50 -4.70 -4.34
N GLU A 119 -30.33 -3.68 -4.60
CA GLU A 119 -30.52 -3.08 -5.92
C GLU A 119 -29.21 -2.52 -6.46
N PHE A 120 -28.46 -1.79 -5.62
CA PHE A 120 -27.17 -1.22 -5.98
C PHE A 120 -26.13 -2.31 -6.31
N VAL A 121 -26.02 -3.32 -5.46
CA VAL A 121 -25.06 -4.42 -5.68
C VAL A 121 -25.40 -5.21 -6.96
N ASN A 122 -26.67 -5.34 -7.30
CA ASN A 122 -27.11 -6.03 -8.52
C ASN A 122 -26.79 -5.25 -9.82
N ARG A 123 -26.50 -3.95 -9.73
CA ARG A 123 -26.10 -3.12 -10.87
C ARG A 123 -24.61 -3.11 -11.13
N LEU A 124 -23.81 -3.62 -10.21
CA LEU A 124 -22.37 -3.74 -10.42
C LEU A 124 -22.07 -4.76 -11.52
N SER A 125 -21.30 -4.35 -12.51
CA SER A 125 -20.90 -5.22 -13.62
C SER A 125 -20.00 -6.36 -13.18
N SER A 126 -19.17 -6.14 -12.16
CA SER A 126 -18.23 -7.12 -11.62
C SER A 126 -17.88 -6.83 -10.17
N ILE A 127 -17.66 -7.87 -9.38
CA ILE A 127 -17.14 -7.79 -8.02
C ILE A 127 -15.80 -8.51 -8.01
N VAL A 128 -14.73 -7.77 -7.71
CA VAL A 128 -13.37 -8.28 -7.66
C VAL A 128 -12.91 -8.30 -6.21
N THR A 129 -12.47 -9.47 -5.76
CA THR A 129 -11.95 -9.65 -4.40
C THR A 129 -10.43 -9.55 -4.40
N PHE A 130 -9.87 -8.78 -3.45
CA PHE A 130 -8.45 -8.69 -3.21
C PHE A 130 -8.08 -9.54 -2.01
N TYR A 131 -7.10 -10.40 -2.21
CA TYR A 131 -6.62 -11.34 -1.19
C TYR A 131 -5.53 -10.73 -0.33
N LYS A 132 -5.21 -11.43 0.76
CA LYS A 132 -4.07 -11.10 1.59
C LYS A 132 -2.78 -11.23 0.76
N LEU A 133 -1.95 -10.19 0.83
CA LEU A 133 -0.66 -10.21 0.16
C LEU A 133 0.23 -11.32 0.73
N GLN A 134 0.79 -12.12 -0.15
CA GLN A 134 1.78 -13.13 0.18
C GLN A 134 3.14 -12.47 0.47
N ARG A 135 4.02 -13.16 1.20
CA ARG A 135 5.33 -12.63 1.57
C ARG A 135 6.16 -12.19 0.35
N ASN A 136 6.18 -12.99 -0.70
CA ASN A 136 6.88 -12.65 -1.94
C ASN A 136 6.34 -11.38 -2.61
N GLN A 137 5.05 -11.09 -2.46
CA GLN A 137 4.43 -9.85 -2.94
C GLN A 137 4.82 -8.67 -2.04
N LEU A 138 4.85 -8.86 -0.72
CA LEU A 138 5.31 -7.85 0.24
C LEU A 138 6.78 -7.49 0.00
N GLU A 139 7.65 -8.47 -0.27
CA GLU A 139 9.05 -8.25 -0.65
C GLU A 139 9.17 -7.44 -1.96
N LYS A 140 8.33 -7.71 -2.95
CA LYS A 140 8.27 -6.89 -4.17
C LYS A 140 7.87 -5.44 -3.87
N ILE A 141 6.88 -5.24 -2.99
CA ILE A 141 6.46 -3.90 -2.56
C ILE A 141 7.61 -3.19 -1.84
N ALA A 142 8.28 -3.88 -0.89
CA ALA A 142 9.44 -3.33 -0.21
C ALA A 142 10.51 -2.88 -1.20
N ASN A 143 10.88 -3.74 -2.14
CA ASN A 143 11.87 -3.43 -3.17
C ASN A 143 11.47 -2.23 -4.04
N LEU A 144 10.20 -2.13 -4.46
CA LEU A 144 9.71 -0.98 -5.22
C LEU A 144 9.82 0.34 -4.44
N LYS A 145 9.51 0.31 -3.14
CA LYS A 145 9.62 1.49 -2.27
C LYS A 145 11.07 1.87 -2.00
N LEU A 146 11.96 0.90 -1.75
CA LEU A 146 13.39 1.13 -1.59
C LEU A 146 14.01 1.75 -2.85
N ARG A 147 13.59 1.30 -4.04
CA ARG A 147 13.98 1.91 -5.33
C ARG A 147 13.54 3.36 -5.42
N SER A 148 12.29 3.65 -5.10
CA SER A 148 11.78 5.03 -5.13
C SER A 148 12.58 5.94 -4.20
N LEU A 149 12.95 5.45 -3.01
CA LEU A 149 13.81 6.15 -2.07
C LEU A 149 15.21 6.41 -2.64
N THR A 150 15.85 5.37 -3.20
CA THR A 150 17.17 5.49 -3.84
C THR A 150 17.16 6.53 -4.96
N LYS A 151 16.15 6.48 -5.83
CA LYS A 151 16.00 7.44 -6.93
C LYS A 151 15.86 8.87 -6.39
N ARG A 152 14.98 9.09 -5.41
CA ARG A 152 14.75 10.40 -4.78
C ARG A 152 16.03 10.99 -4.19
N LEU A 153 16.81 10.18 -3.47
CA LEU A 153 18.09 10.62 -2.88
C LEU A 153 19.16 10.89 -3.92
N LYS A 154 19.21 10.09 -4.97
CA LYS A 154 20.12 10.29 -6.08
C LYS A 154 19.83 11.60 -6.82
N GLU A 155 18.56 11.89 -7.08
CA GLU A 155 18.15 13.12 -7.76
C GLU A 155 18.29 14.37 -6.89
N SER A 156 18.02 14.29 -5.59
CA SER A 156 18.01 15.47 -4.70
C SER A 156 19.39 15.82 -4.13
N ARG A 157 20.21 14.84 -3.80
CA ARG A 157 21.52 15.01 -3.11
C ARG A 157 22.67 14.23 -3.75
N ASN A 158 22.45 13.61 -4.90
CA ASN A 158 23.41 12.70 -5.55
C ASN A 158 23.92 11.58 -4.62
N ILE A 159 23.13 11.20 -3.59
CA ILE A 159 23.47 10.11 -2.67
C ILE A 159 23.02 8.79 -3.28
N SER A 160 23.91 7.80 -3.28
CA SER A 160 23.66 6.46 -3.77
C SER A 160 23.50 5.48 -2.60
N LEU A 161 22.37 4.74 -2.58
CA LEU A 161 22.13 3.68 -1.61
C LEU A 161 22.36 2.32 -2.26
N VAL A 162 22.94 1.40 -1.50
CA VAL A 162 22.98 -0.03 -1.84
C VAL A 162 22.53 -0.85 -0.64
N PHE A 163 21.71 -1.86 -0.89
CA PHE A 163 21.08 -2.68 0.15
C PHE A 163 21.70 -4.07 0.20
N SER A 164 21.87 -4.62 1.42
CA SER A 164 22.39 -5.98 1.58
C SER A 164 21.43 -7.01 1.02
N LYS A 165 22.00 -8.00 0.36
CA LYS A 165 21.40 -9.28 0.05
C LYS A 165 21.99 -10.38 0.92
N LYS A 166 21.34 -11.54 0.90
CA LYS A 166 21.58 -12.69 1.76
C LYS A 166 23.03 -13.19 1.89
N VAL A 167 23.96 -12.85 1.00
CA VAL A 167 25.40 -13.16 1.14
C VAL A 167 26.20 -12.32 0.14
N HIS A 168 26.85 -11.27 0.59
CA HIS A 168 27.92 -10.65 -0.18
C HIS A 168 29.26 -11.29 0.14
N GLU A 169 29.96 -11.77 -0.87
CA GLU A 169 31.32 -12.34 -0.71
C GLU A 169 32.32 -11.35 -0.10
N VAL A 170 32.11 -10.06 -0.35
CA VAL A 170 32.95 -8.98 0.18
C VAL A 170 32.98 -8.91 1.71
N PHE A 171 31.96 -9.46 2.39
CA PHE A 171 31.88 -9.46 3.86
C PHE A 171 31.91 -10.86 4.47
N ARG A 172 32.36 -11.89 3.72
CA ARG A 172 32.50 -13.28 4.22
C ARG A 172 33.44 -13.42 5.41
N GLU A 173 34.29 -12.44 5.68
CA GLU A 173 35.17 -12.43 6.85
C GLU A 173 34.42 -12.20 8.17
N ARG A 174 33.13 -11.78 8.09
CA ARG A 174 32.27 -11.72 9.27
C ARG A 174 31.49 -13.02 9.37
N GLU A 175 31.66 -13.75 10.45
CA GLU A 175 30.94 -15.00 10.76
C GLU A 175 29.43 -14.82 10.94
N GLU A 176 28.89 -13.64 10.67
CA GLU A 176 27.46 -13.29 10.91
C GLU A 176 26.65 -13.41 9.62
N PRO A 177 25.46 -14.07 9.70
CA PRO A 177 24.59 -14.17 8.55
C PRO A 177 24.01 -12.79 8.22
N GLN A 178 24.34 -12.27 7.04
CA GLN A 178 23.70 -11.08 6.49
C GLN A 178 22.30 -11.45 6.01
N LEU A 179 21.35 -10.59 6.30
CA LEU A 179 19.96 -10.73 5.90
C LEU A 179 19.65 -9.77 4.74
N ASP A 180 18.75 -10.18 3.89
CA ASP A 180 18.16 -9.29 2.87
C ASP A 180 17.28 -8.23 3.55
N VAL A 181 17.51 -6.96 3.22
CA VAL A 181 16.78 -5.84 3.84
C VAL A 181 15.29 -5.92 3.54
N ALA A 182 14.88 -6.21 2.30
CA ALA A 182 13.47 -6.35 1.95
C ALA A 182 12.82 -7.54 2.66
N TRP A 183 13.56 -8.65 2.77
CA TRP A 183 13.12 -9.82 3.54
C TRP A 183 12.90 -9.48 5.02
N LEU A 184 13.83 -8.74 5.63
CA LEU A 184 13.73 -8.35 7.03
C LEU A 184 12.53 -7.44 7.27
N LEU A 185 12.35 -6.41 6.45
CA LEU A 185 11.22 -5.47 6.54
C LEU A 185 9.85 -6.14 6.40
N THR A 186 9.80 -7.32 5.76
CA THR A 186 8.59 -8.13 5.56
C THR A 186 8.51 -9.33 6.47
N SER A 187 9.46 -9.49 7.38
CA SER A 187 9.52 -10.62 8.32
C SER A 187 8.46 -10.50 9.42
N SER A 188 8.12 -11.63 10.04
CA SER A 188 7.23 -11.67 11.19
C SER A 188 7.72 -10.82 12.37
N TRP A 189 9.01 -10.58 12.49
CA TRP A 189 9.61 -9.70 13.49
C TRP A 189 9.07 -8.27 13.40
N TYR A 190 9.13 -7.68 12.20
CA TYR A 190 8.65 -6.30 11.96
C TYR A 190 7.14 -6.22 11.80
N LEU A 191 6.49 -7.33 11.41
CA LEU A 191 5.05 -7.37 11.18
C LEU A 191 4.26 -7.93 12.36
N SER A 192 4.92 -8.57 13.37
CA SER A 192 4.23 -9.22 14.50
C SER A 192 3.40 -8.26 15.35
N ASN A 193 3.78 -7.00 15.42
CA ASN A 193 3.06 -5.96 16.17
C ASN A 193 2.13 -5.11 15.28
N GLN A 194 1.97 -5.47 14.01
CA GLN A 194 1.17 -4.72 13.05
C GLN A 194 0.05 -5.59 12.50
N ASN A 195 -1.09 -4.98 12.26
CA ASN A 195 -2.23 -5.67 11.67
C ASN A 195 -1.91 -6.03 10.22
N LEU A 196 -1.57 -7.29 9.96
CA LEU A 196 -1.26 -7.82 8.63
C LEU A 196 -2.44 -7.68 7.64
N ASP A 197 -3.62 -7.39 8.16
CA ASP A 197 -4.84 -7.16 7.38
C ASP A 197 -4.81 -5.84 6.59
N LEU A 198 -3.79 -5.00 6.79
CA LEU A 198 -3.62 -3.69 6.15
C LEU A 198 -2.84 -3.74 4.82
N GLY A 199 -2.67 -4.93 4.24
CA GLY A 199 -1.99 -5.08 2.94
C GLY A 199 -0.51 -4.66 2.97
N GLY A 200 -0.08 -3.78 2.06
CA GLY A 200 1.31 -3.30 1.97
C GLY A 200 1.67 -2.15 2.92
N ARG A 201 0.69 -1.49 3.56
CA ARG A 201 0.91 -0.33 4.45
C ARG A 201 1.86 -0.60 5.62
N PRO A 202 1.85 -1.77 6.28
CA PRO A 202 2.82 -2.08 7.32
C PRO A 202 4.28 -2.07 6.82
N VAL A 203 4.51 -2.56 5.60
CA VAL A 203 5.84 -2.55 4.98
C VAL A 203 6.31 -1.12 4.72
N GLU A 204 5.43 -0.26 4.24
CA GLU A 204 5.75 1.17 4.03
C GLU A 204 6.13 1.86 5.35
N ARG A 205 5.39 1.59 6.44
CA ARG A 205 5.74 2.15 7.77
C ARG A 205 7.08 1.65 8.26
N ASN A 206 7.40 0.36 8.05
CA ASN A 206 8.69 -0.20 8.41
C ASN A 206 9.82 0.47 7.62
N ILE A 207 9.62 0.76 6.33
CA ILE A 207 10.61 1.49 5.52
C ILE A 207 10.82 2.90 6.07
N VAL A 208 9.76 3.61 6.43
CA VAL A 208 9.89 4.95 7.01
C VAL A 208 10.62 4.87 8.36
N SER A 209 10.20 4.02 9.29
CA SER A 209 10.79 3.94 10.63
C SER A 209 12.21 3.42 10.62
N GLU A 210 12.50 2.37 9.86
CA GLU A 210 13.76 1.66 9.92
C GLU A 210 14.80 2.15 8.89
N ILE A 211 14.36 2.79 7.83
CA ILE A 211 15.25 3.29 6.78
C ILE A 211 15.23 4.81 6.70
N GLU A 212 14.10 5.44 6.41
CA GLU A 212 14.07 6.89 6.16
C GLU A 212 14.45 7.69 7.40
N ASN A 213 13.97 7.33 8.60
CA ASN A 213 14.33 8.04 9.84
C ASN A 213 15.81 7.85 10.18
N LYS A 214 16.31 6.59 10.18
CA LYS A 214 17.73 6.31 10.46
C LYS A 214 18.66 6.97 9.44
N LEU A 215 18.24 7.02 8.18
CA LEU A 215 18.99 7.72 7.15
C LEU A 215 19.01 9.24 7.40
N THR A 216 17.89 9.79 7.84
CA THR A 216 17.82 11.22 8.20
C THR A 216 18.75 11.53 9.36
N ASP A 217 18.76 10.69 10.40
CA ASP A 217 19.66 10.84 11.55
C ASP A 217 21.14 10.78 11.09
N LEU A 218 21.49 9.78 10.28
CA LEU A 218 22.84 9.65 9.71
C LEU A 218 23.25 10.89 8.90
N LEU A 219 22.35 11.42 8.07
CA LEU A 219 22.61 12.60 7.24
C LEU A 219 22.78 13.87 8.06
N LEU A 220 22.14 13.95 9.23
CA LEU A 220 22.24 15.10 10.14
C LEU A 220 23.46 15.00 11.07
N GLU A 221 23.70 13.82 11.66
CA GLU A 221 24.74 13.62 12.67
C GLU A 221 26.15 13.53 12.06
N GLU A 222 26.30 12.80 10.94
CA GLU A 222 27.59 12.55 10.31
C GLU A 222 27.96 13.56 9.21
N ALA A 223 27.13 14.59 9.00
CA ALA A 223 27.32 15.57 7.93
C ALA A 223 27.68 14.91 6.58
N VAL A 224 26.91 13.91 6.18
CA VAL A 224 27.12 13.16 4.94
C VAL A 224 27.01 14.11 3.75
N PRO A 225 28.09 14.36 3.00
CA PRO A 225 28.06 15.28 1.86
C PRO A 225 27.29 14.70 0.69
N ASP A 226 26.85 15.58 -0.19
CA ASP A 226 26.26 15.19 -1.47
C ASP A 226 27.27 14.36 -2.28
N GLY A 227 26.78 13.37 -3.03
CA GLY A 227 27.61 12.43 -3.77
C GLY A 227 28.13 11.25 -2.95
N SER A 228 27.71 11.10 -1.69
CA SER A 228 28.13 9.98 -0.85
C SER A 228 27.48 8.65 -1.24
N PHE A 229 28.14 7.56 -0.84
CA PHE A 229 27.64 6.20 -0.99
C PHE A 229 27.31 5.63 0.39
N ILE A 230 26.12 5.08 0.56
CA ILE A 230 25.63 4.53 1.83
C ILE A 230 25.22 3.08 1.63
N TYR A 231 25.76 2.20 2.44
CA TYR A 231 25.39 0.81 2.54
C TYR A 231 24.36 0.60 3.65
N VAL A 232 23.25 -0.02 3.29
CA VAL A 232 22.15 -0.36 4.19
C VAL A 232 22.16 -1.88 4.36
N GLU A 233 22.49 -2.35 5.55
CA GLU A 233 22.57 -3.78 5.84
C GLU A 233 21.53 -4.20 6.88
N ALA A 234 21.06 -5.44 6.74
CA ALA A 234 20.23 -6.11 7.71
C ALA A 234 21.08 -7.17 8.44
N GLY A 235 21.17 -7.10 9.75
CA GLY A 235 22.00 -8.02 10.53
C GLY A 235 21.74 -7.94 12.04
N TYR A 236 22.54 -8.63 12.80
CA TYR A 236 22.43 -8.68 14.27
C TYR A 236 23.39 -7.72 14.99
N GLY A 237 23.91 -6.74 14.29
CA GLY A 237 24.88 -5.78 14.84
C GLY A 237 26.24 -6.40 15.13
N SER A 238 26.78 -6.24 16.32
CA SER A 238 28.09 -6.77 16.74
C SER A 238 28.06 -8.22 17.19
N GLY A 239 27.16 -9.07 16.66
CA GLY A 239 27.04 -10.48 16.96
C GLY A 239 25.62 -10.91 17.35
N LEU A 240 25.36 -12.20 17.17
CA LEU A 240 24.11 -12.81 17.62
C LEU A 240 23.96 -12.62 19.12
N LYS A 241 23.07 -11.70 19.51
CA LYS A 241 22.72 -11.50 20.91
C LYS A 241 21.49 -12.35 21.24
N TYR A 242 21.54 -13.03 22.36
CA TYR A 242 20.42 -13.81 22.88
C TYR A 242 19.92 -13.19 24.18
N TYR A 243 18.61 -13.21 24.38
CA TYR A 243 17.99 -12.86 25.65
C TYR A 243 17.14 -14.03 26.15
N LYS A 244 16.91 -14.07 27.45
CA LYS A 244 15.95 -14.99 28.05
C LYS A 244 14.59 -14.31 28.13
N ASP A 245 13.57 -14.92 27.53
CA ASP A 245 12.20 -14.46 27.67
C ASP A 245 11.68 -14.72 29.12
N ARG A 246 10.44 -14.28 29.40
CA ARG A 246 9.83 -14.45 30.74
C ARG A 246 9.63 -15.91 31.14
N GLU A 247 9.67 -16.82 30.20
CA GLU A 247 9.54 -18.27 30.39
C GLU A 247 10.90 -18.95 30.51
N GLY A 248 12.00 -18.19 30.41
CA GLY A 248 13.37 -18.70 30.54
C GLY A 248 13.96 -19.25 29.24
N ASN A 249 13.24 -19.20 28.11
CA ASN A 249 13.74 -19.68 26.84
C ASN A 249 14.74 -18.69 26.25
N THR A 250 15.81 -19.20 25.67
CA THR A 250 16.81 -18.37 24.95
C THR A 250 16.28 -18.02 23.57
N ARG A 251 16.13 -16.73 23.30
CA ARG A 251 15.70 -16.22 22.01
C ARG A 251 16.73 -15.25 21.43
N PRO A 252 16.96 -15.25 20.11
CA PRO A 252 17.85 -14.28 19.48
C PRO A 252 17.26 -12.86 19.61
N VAL A 253 18.11 -11.88 19.78
CA VAL A 253 17.74 -10.47 19.68
C VAL A 253 17.31 -10.19 18.25
N SER A 254 16.35 -9.27 18.07
CA SER A 254 15.87 -8.88 16.73
C SER A 254 17.03 -8.45 15.83
N PRO A 255 17.06 -8.89 14.59
CA PRO A 255 17.96 -8.28 13.61
C PRO A 255 17.59 -6.82 13.40
N GLU A 256 18.59 -5.99 13.16
CA GLU A 256 18.48 -4.55 12.99
C GLU A 256 18.88 -4.15 11.58
N ILE A 257 18.40 -3.00 11.15
CA ILE A 257 18.89 -2.33 9.95
C ILE A 257 19.96 -1.32 10.37
N LEU A 258 21.15 -1.51 9.83
CA LEU A 258 22.32 -0.69 10.07
C LEU A 258 22.67 0.08 8.78
N MET A 259 23.25 1.26 8.94
CA MET A 259 23.67 2.09 7.82
C MET A 259 25.09 2.58 8.05
N ARG A 260 25.86 2.62 6.98
CA ARG A 260 27.22 3.17 7.01
C ARG A 260 27.62 3.79 5.69
N LYS A 261 28.43 4.82 5.76
CA LYS A 261 29.09 5.37 4.58
C LYS A 261 30.15 4.39 4.08
N ILE A 262 30.22 4.21 2.76
CA ILE A 262 31.20 3.35 2.10
C ILE A 262 31.97 4.11 1.03
N SER A 263 33.08 3.54 0.56
CA SER A 263 33.84 4.09 -0.57
C SER A 263 33.13 3.86 -1.89
N GLU A 264 33.46 4.62 -2.92
CA GLU A 264 32.93 4.41 -4.27
C GLU A 264 33.34 3.05 -4.83
N SER A 265 34.54 2.57 -4.50
CA SER A 265 35.01 1.24 -4.92
C SER A 265 34.18 0.11 -4.34
N ASP A 266 33.86 0.21 -3.04
CA ASP A 266 32.98 -0.78 -2.38
C ASP A 266 31.57 -0.72 -2.93
N TYR A 267 31.04 0.50 -3.18
CA TYR A 267 29.74 0.69 -3.80
C TYR A 267 29.65 -0.03 -5.14
N ARG A 268 30.62 0.14 -6.03
CA ARG A 268 30.64 -0.49 -7.36
C ARG A 268 30.68 -2.03 -7.31
N ILE A 269 31.29 -2.59 -6.27
CA ILE A 269 31.29 -4.05 -6.05
C ILE A 269 29.90 -4.51 -5.60
N LEU A 270 29.31 -3.80 -4.63
CA LEU A 270 28.02 -4.15 -4.05
C LEU A 270 26.85 -3.91 -5.02
N GLU A 271 26.93 -2.87 -5.85
CA GLU A 271 25.93 -2.51 -6.85
C GLU A 271 25.67 -3.62 -7.86
N LYS A 272 26.70 -4.38 -8.25
CA LYS A 272 26.57 -5.50 -9.20
C LYS A 272 25.63 -6.59 -8.71
N ASP A 273 25.52 -6.74 -7.42
CA ASP A 273 24.70 -7.76 -6.76
C ASP A 273 23.39 -7.20 -6.21
N ASP A 274 23.16 -5.88 -6.26
CA ASP A 274 21.94 -5.25 -5.79
C ASP A 274 20.80 -5.39 -6.82
N PRO A 275 19.65 -6.01 -6.46
CA PRO A 275 18.50 -6.12 -7.36
C PRO A 275 17.89 -4.77 -7.71
N VAL A 276 18.19 -3.74 -6.91
CA VAL A 276 17.69 -2.39 -7.11
C VAL A 276 18.54 -1.65 -8.15
N ALA A 277 19.86 -1.88 -8.19
CA ALA A 277 20.78 -1.19 -9.07
C ALA A 277 20.56 -1.52 -10.57
N HIS A 278 20.36 -2.80 -10.90
CA HIS A 278 20.24 -3.25 -12.31
C HIS A 278 18.99 -2.77 -13.07
N LEU A 279 18.11 -2.02 -12.44
CA LEU A 279 16.86 -1.56 -13.05
C LEU A 279 16.94 -0.10 -13.54
N PHE A 280 18.04 0.59 -13.27
CA PHE A 280 18.30 1.91 -13.83
C PHE A 280 19.05 1.87 -15.17
N ASP A 281 19.65 0.72 -15.53
CA ASP A 281 20.45 0.58 -16.77
C ASP A 281 19.64 0.23 -18.02
N LYS A 282 18.31 0.22 -17.94
CA LYS A 282 17.44 -0.01 -19.10
C LYS A 282 16.57 1.22 -19.37
N ASN A 283 17.21 2.27 -19.86
CA ASN A 283 16.60 3.29 -20.73
C ASN A 283 17.62 3.76 -21.76
#